data_45d2663bdadbe604902483bcdadc8003
#
_entry.id   45d2663bdadbe604902483bcdadc8003
#
_cell.length_a   1.000
_cell.length_b   1.000
_cell.length_c   1.000
_cell.angle_alpha   90.00
_cell.angle_beta   90.00
_cell.angle_gamma   90.00
#
_symmetry.space_group_name_H-M   'P 1'
#
loop_
_entity.id
_entity.type
_entity.pdbx_description
1 polymer ?
#
loop_
_entity_poly.entity_id
_entity_poly.type
_entity_poly.pdbx_seq_one_letter_code
_entity_poly.pdbx_strand_id
1 'polypeptide(L)'
;MANKALLFTPALTHEKSLKTLVENRTIFSLDHCELNIFETYQKSDLVPLKFNDLVVTSMLRGKKVMHLFEDPSFEYLPGETVIVPSNAEMKIDFPEASKDNPTQCIALAIDNQIITNTLDFLNEKYPKEGKSNLWKLDHENYFFYNNVELAGTINKLIKECMGNSLTKDALADLTLQELIIRIIQTQTTKRFENEKFIDSNSPITPAIEYIKNNIR
;
A
#
# COMPACT_ATOMS: atom_id res chain seq x y z
N MET A 1 4.90 -17.75 9.47
CA MET A 1 4.32 -17.14 8.25
C MET A 1 3.51 -15.92 8.68
N ALA A 2 3.80 -14.75 8.13
CA ALA A 2 3.01 -13.56 8.44
C ALA A 2 1.56 -13.77 7.96
N ASN A 3 0.59 -13.50 8.83
CA ASN A 3 -0.83 -13.55 8.45
C ASN A 3 -1.12 -12.33 7.56
N LYS A 4 -1.30 -12.58 6.25
CA LYS A 4 -1.68 -11.55 5.28
C LYS A 4 -3.19 -11.34 5.33
N ALA A 5 -3.64 -10.11 5.60
CA ALA A 5 -5.03 -9.74 5.47
C ALA A 5 -5.34 -9.35 4.02
N LEU A 6 -6.38 -9.96 3.44
CA LEU A 6 -6.81 -9.69 2.07
C LEU A 6 -7.72 -8.47 1.99
N LEU A 7 -7.65 -7.76 0.87
CA LEU A 7 -8.52 -6.64 0.58
C LEU A 7 -9.83 -7.09 -0.06
N PHE A 8 -10.85 -6.23 0.07
CA PHE A 8 -12.07 -6.33 -0.73
C PHE A 8 -11.72 -6.28 -2.22
N THR A 9 -12.22 -7.25 -2.99
CA THR A 9 -11.95 -7.36 -4.43
C THR A 9 -13.21 -6.94 -5.20
N PRO A 10 -13.21 -5.76 -5.87
CA PRO A 10 -14.30 -5.34 -6.76
C PRO A 10 -14.56 -6.37 -7.85
N ALA A 11 -15.80 -6.38 -8.38
CA ALA A 11 -16.13 -7.22 -9.52
C ALA A 11 -15.30 -6.80 -10.75
N LEU A 12 -14.96 -7.78 -11.60
CA LEU A 12 -14.23 -7.51 -12.84
C LEU A 12 -15.13 -6.80 -13.86
N THR A 13 -14.51 -5.95 -14.67
CA THR A 13 -15.17 -5.26 -15.79
C THR A 13 -15.57 -6.25 -16.89
N HIS A 14 -16.76 -6.08 -17.47
CA HIS A 14 -17.23 -6.95 -18.54
C HIS A 14 -16.37 -6.86 -19.81
N GLU A 15 -16.11 -8.00 -20.44
CA GLU A 15 -15.20 -8.21 -21.61
C GLU A 15 -15.40 -7.26 -22.81
N LYS A 16 -16.57 -6.63 -22.97
CA LYS A 16 -16.89 -5.82 -24.16
C LYS A 16 -16.04 -4.55 -24.31
N SER A 17 -15.46 -4.05 -23.23
CA SER A 17 -14.62 -2.84 -23.18
C SER A 17 -13.12 -3.10 -23.42
N LEU A 18 -12.68 -4.36 -23.48
CA LEU A 18 -11.27 -4.76 -23.32
C LEU A 18 -10.55 -5.11 -24.64
N LYS A 19 -11.12 -4.81 -25.80
CA LYS A 19 -10.59 -5.33 -27.08
C LYS A 19 -9.23 -4.79 -27.54
N THR A 20 -8.68 -3.76 -26.91
CA THR A 20 -7.47 -3.07 -27.42
C THR A 20 -6.42 -2.69 -26.36
N LEU A 21 -6.65 -2.90 -25.07
CA LEU A 21 -5.74 -2.47 -24.01
C LEU A 21 -5.15 -3.68 -23.27
N VAL A 22 -3.83 -3.64 -23.02
CA VAL A 22 -3.14 -4.60 -22.17
C VAL A 22 -3.72 -4.54 -20.75
N GLU A 23 -4.03 -3.34 -20.28
CA GLU A 23 -4.52 -3.05 -18.95
C GLU A 23 -5.74 -2.15 -19.02
N ASN A 24 -6.86 -2.58 -18.43
CA ASN A 24 -8.04 -1.74 -18.24
C ASN A 24 -7.91 -0.95 -16.95
N ARG A 25 -8.23 0.34 -17.00
CA ARG A 25 -8.15 1.25 -15.84
C ARG A 25 -9.52 1.88 -15.58
N THR A 26 -10.08 1.63 -14.40
CA THR A 26 -11.26 2.34 -13.89
C THR A 26 -10.82 3.36 -12.84
N ILE A 27 -11.30 4.59 -12.94
CA ILE A 27 -10.86 5.73 -12.14
C ILE A 27 -12.01 6.29 -11.30
N PHE A 28 -11.74 6.55 -10.03
CA PHE A 28 -12.62 7.27 -9.11
C PHE A 28 -11.84 8.45 -8.52
N SER A 29 -12.18 9.67 -8.94
CA SER A 29 -11.52 10.89 -8.47
C SER A 29 -12.27 11.51 -7.31
N LEU A 30 -11.54 11.91 -6.27
CA LEU A 30 -11.98 12.65 -5.10
C LEU A 30 -11.09 13.89 -4.95
N ASP A 31 -11.39 14.75 -3.97
CA ASP A 31 -10.67 16.02 -3.81
C ASP A 31 -9.16 15.84 -3.59
N HIS A 32 -8.75 14.86 -2.77
CA HIS A 32 -7.35 14.65 -2.40
C HIS A 32 -6.78 13.28 -2.78
N CYS A 33 -7.53 12.49 -3.54
CA CYS A 33 -7.00 11.22 -4.05
C CYS A 33 -7.71 10.77 -5.34
N GLU A 34 -7.01 9.89 -6.04
CA GLU A 34 -7.55 9.16 -7.18
C GLU A 34 -7.36 7.66 -6.97
N LEU A 35 -8.46 6.94 -6.85
CA LEU A 35 -8.45 5.49 -6.81
C LEU A 35 -8.48 4.94 -8.25
N ASN A 36 -7.45 4.20 -8.61
CA ASN A 36 -7.35 3.50 -9.86
C ASN A 36 -7.50 2.00 -9.63
N ILE A 37 -8.40 1.35 -10.35
CA ILE A 37 -8.51 -0.11 -10.39
C ILE A 37 -7.98 -0.56 -11.75
N PHE A 38 -6.91 -1.33 -11.73
CA PHE A 38 -6.28 -1.88 -12.92
C PHE A 38 -6.62 -3.36 -13.07
N GLU A 39 -6.95 -3.76 -14.29
CA GLU A 39 -7.26 -5.14 -14.66
C GLU A 39 -6.48 -5.52 -15.91
N THR A 40 -5.72 -6.62 -15.84
CA THR A 40 -4.93 -7.14 -16.97
C THR A 40 -5.36 -8.55 -17.31
N TYR A 41 -5.68 -8.78 -18.58
CA TYR A 41 -6.27 -10.01 -19.10
C TYR A 41 -5.35 -10.76 -20.07
N GLN A 42 -4.13 -10.29 -20.22
CA GLN A 42 -3.14 -10.94 -21.10
C GLN A 42 -1.74 -10.84 -20.49
N LYS A 43 -0.95 -11.88 -20.75
CA LYS A 43 0.45 -11.90 -20.40
C LYS A 43 1.21 -10.75 -21.07
N SER A 44 2.01 -10.02 -20.28
CA SER A 44 2.79 -8.87 -20.76
C SER A 44 4.00 -8.68 -19.85
N ASP A 45 5.08 -8.15 -20.42
CA ASP A 45 6.32 -7.92 -19.69
C ASP A 45 6.69 -6.43 -19.75
N LEU A 46 7.29 -5.92 -18.67
CA LEU A 46 7.86 -4.59 -18.52
C LEU A 46 6.90 -3.43 -18.91
N VAL A 47 5.61 -3.58 -18.58
CA VAL A 47 4.61 -2.52 -18.82
C VAL A 47 4.95 -1.32 -17.93
N PRO A 48 5.26 -0.15 -18.51
CA PRO A 48 5.66 1.01 -17.72
C PRO A 48 4.43 1.68 -17.11
N LEU A 49 4.56 2.11 -15.85
CA LEU A 49 3.54 2.89 -15.16
C LEU A 49 4.22 3.97 -14.29
N LYS A 50 3.67 5.17 -14.33
CA LYS A 50 4.16 6.30 -13.55
C LYS A 50 3.01 7.20 -13.12
N PHE A 51 3.08 7.68 -11.89
CA PHE A 51 2.14 8.66 -11.33
C PHE A 51 2.87 9.94 -10.91
N ASN A 52 2.18 11.05 -10.95
CA ASN A 52 2.73 12.34 -10.49
C ASN A 52 2.73 12.45 -8.96
N ASP A 53 1.80 11.76 -8.31
CA ASP A 53 1.61 11.75 -6.86
C ASP A 53 2.19 10.48 -6.23
N LEU A 54 2.31 10.49 -4.91
CA LEU A 54 2.63 9.27 -4.15
C LEU A 54 1.50 8.27 -4.33
N VAL A 55 1.85 7.02 -4.61
CA VAL A 55 0.88 5.94 -4.82
C VAL A 55 1.02 4.87 -3.75
N VAL A 56 -0.12 4.49 -3.17
CA VAL A 56 -0.28 3.26 -2.38
C VAL A 56 -0.97 2.24 -3.28
N THR A 57 -0.25 1.19 -3.68
CA THR A 57 -0.81 0.13 -4.52
C THR A 57 -0.94 -1.17 -3.75
N SER A 58 -2.01 -1.92 -4.00
CA SER A 58 -2.26 -3.22 -3.35
C SER A 58 -2.85 -4.21 -4.35
N MET A 59 -2.33 -5.44 -4.31
CA MET A 59 -2.85 -6.54 -5.13
C MET A 59 -4.17 -7.07 -4.57
N LEU A 60 -5.14 -7.27 -5.47
CA LEU A 60 -6.45 -7.84 -5.17
C LEU A 60 -6.57 -9.27 -5.69
N ARG A 61 -6.05 -9.52 -6.90
CA ARG A 61 -6.18 -10.82 -7.59
C ARG A 61 -4.98 -11.07 -8.50
N GLY A 62 -4.60 -12.34 -8.63
CA GLY A 62 -3.54 -12.78 -9.52
C GLY A 62 -2.15 -12.46 -8.98
N LYS A 63 -1.18 -12.36 -9.90
CA LYS A 63 0.23 -12.15 -9.59
C LYS A 63 0.83 -11.15 -10.57
N LYS A 64 1.67 -10.27 -10.06
CA LYS A 64 2.54 -9.38 -10.82
C LYS A 64 3.99 -9.61 -10.43
N VAL A 65 4.93 -9.17 -11.25
CA VAL A 65 6.32 -8.96 -10.86
C VAL A 65 6.60 -7.47 -11.02
N MET A 66 7.04 -6.84 -9.95
CA MET A 66 7.35 -5.41 -9.95
C MET A 66 8.85 -5.17 -10.07
N HIS A 67 9.19 -4.22 -10.92
CA HIS A 67 10.52 -3.65 -11.05
C HIS A 67 10.42 -2.19 -10.58
N LEU A 68 10.98 -1.90 -9.43
CA LEU A 68 10.92 -0.59 -8.80
C LEU A 68 12.31 -0.16 -8.36
N PHE A 69 12.71 1.04 -8.71
CA PHE A 69 14.05 1.57 -8.52
C PHE A 69 15.12 0.72 -9.24
N GLU A 70 16.31 0.60 -8.67
CA GLU A 70 17.39 -0.29 -9.12
C GLU A 70 17.42 -1.61 -8.33
N ASP A 71 16.39 -1.85 -7.50
CA ASP A 71 16.28 -3.04 -6.70
C ASP A 71 15.94 -4.28 -7.56
N PRO A 72 16.30 -5.49 -7.10
CA PRO A 72 15.85 -6.72 -7.74
C PRO A 72 14.33 -6.76 -7.84
N SER A 73 13.81 -7.23 -8.98
CA SER A 73 12.37 -7.43 -9.15
C SER A 73 11.82 -8.41 -8.11
N PHE A 74 10.57 -8.20 -7.71
CA PHE A 74 9.90 -9.03 -6.70
C PHE A 74 8.50 -9.43 -7.12
N GLU A 75 8.05 -10.60 -6.64
CA GLU A 75 6.67 -11.04 -6.80
C GLU A 75 5.76 -10.16 -5.95
N TYR A 76 4.59 -9.83 -6.51
CA TYR A 76 3.60 -8.98 -5.88
C TYR A 76 2.25 -9.69 -5.90
N LEU A 77 1.75 -10.02 -4.72
CA LEU A 77 0.63 -10.93 -4.50
C LEU A 77 -0.49 -10.29 -3.66
N PRO A 78 -1.71 -10.84 -3.69
CA PRO A 78 -2.78 -10.40 -2.79
C PRO A 78 -2.37 -10.40 -1.32
N GLY A 79 -2.82 -9.36 -0.59
CA GLY A 79 -2.43 -9.12 0.79
C GLY A 79 -1.10 -8.39 0.96
N GLU A 80 -0.55 -7.86 -0.13
CA GLU A 80 0.67 -7.06 -0.14
C GLU A 80 0.36 -5.63 -0.60
N THR A 81 1.13 -4.68 -0.07
CA THR A 81 1.05 -3.25 -0.41
C THR A 81 2.44 -2.70 -0.71
N VAL A 82 2.50 -1.84 -1.70
CA VAL A 82 3.71 -1.12 -2.11
C VAL A 82 3.41 0.37 -2.10
N ILE A 83 4.35 1.16 -1.58
CA ILE A 83 4.32 2.62 -1.67
C ILE A 83 5.30 3.05 -2.75
N VAL A 84 4.82 3.81 -3.71
CA VAL A 84 5.61 4.33 -4.83
C VAL A 84 5.68 5.85 -4.71
N PRO A 85 6.87 6.44 -4.56
CA PRO A 85 7.00 7.89 -4.49
C PRO A 85 6.51 8.59 -5.76
N SER A 86 6.17 9.87 -5.63
CA SER A 86 5.81 10.74 -6.76
C SER A 86 6.87 10.67 -7.85
N ASN A 87 6.43 10.55 -9.08
CA ASN A 87 7.27 10.50 -10.28
C ASN A 87 8.24 9.30 -10.38
N ALA A 88 8.20 8.34 -9.48
CA ALA A 88 8.96 7.11 -9.64
C ALA A 88 8.36 6.27 -10.78
N GLU A 89 9.22 5.78 -11.67
CA GLU A 89 8.85 4.85 -12.74
C GLU A 89 8.84 3.42 -12.18
N MET A 90 7.77 2.69 -12.45
CA MET A 90 7.69 1.26 -12.21
C MET A 90 7.47 0.53 -13.52
N LYS A 91 8.04 -0.67 -13.64
CA LYS A 91 7.76 -1.60 -14.74
C LYS A 91 7.14 -2.86 -14.15
N ILE A 92 6.17 -3.42 -14.83
CA ILE A 92 5.34 -4.48 -14.28
C ILE A 92 5.25 -5.62 -15.29
N ASP A 93 5.53 -6.84 -14.83
CA ASP A 93 5.24 -8.05 -15.60
C ASP A 93 3.95 -8.68 -15.10
N PHE A 94 3.22 -9.25 -16.04
CA PHE A 94 1.98 -9.99 -15.82
C PHE A 94 2.18 -11.45 -16.31
N PRO A 95 2.93 -12.28 -15.58
CA PRO A 95 3.39 -13.58 -16.07
C PRO A 95 2.28 -14.60 -16.27
N GLU A 96 1.17 -14.47 -15.52
CA GLU A 96 0.08 -15.45 -15.47
C GLU A 96 -1.27 -14.86 -15.89
N ALA A 97 -1.32 -13.58 -16.27
CA ALA A 97 -2.56 -12.92 -16.63
C ALA A 97 -3.16 -13.53 -17.89
N SER A 98 -4.44 -13.84 -17.83
CA SER A 98 -5.23 -14.38 -18.93
C SER A 98 -6.70 -13.97 -18.75
N LYS A 99 -7.53 -14.26 -19.74
CA LYS A 99 -8.98 -14.03 -19.65
C LYS A 99 -9.64 -14.80 -18.51
N ASP A 100 -9.18 -16.02 -18.25
CA ASP A 100 -9.73 -16.88 -17.20
C ASP A 100 -9.10 -16.63 -15.83
N ASN A 101 -7.89 -16.03 -15.81
CA ASN A 101 -7.16 -15.67 -14.59
C ASN A 101 -6.59 -14.25 -14.70
N PRO A 102 -7.45 -13.20 -14.68
CA PRO A 102 -6.99 -11.83 -14.78
C PRO A 102 -6.29 -11.39 -13.49
N THR A 103 -5.31 -10.48 -13.64
CA THR A 103 -4.80 -9.75 -12.48
C THR A 103 -5.68 -8.54 -12.19
N GLN A 104 -5.81 -8.19 -10.92
CA GLN A 104 -6.48 -6.96 -10.48
C GLN A 104 -5.69 -6.34 -9.34
N CYS A 105 -5.45 -5.04 -9.41
CA CYS A 105 -4.88 -4.28 -8.31
C CYS A 105 -5.53 -2.91 -8.20
N ILE A 106 -5.36 -2.28 -7.05
CA ILE A 106 -5.62 -0.85 -6.87
C ILE A 106 -4.31 -0.07 -6.89
N ALA A 107 -4.40 1.18 -7.32
CA ALA A 107 -3.38 2.21 -7.13
C ALA A 107 -4.07 3.49 -6.69
N LEU A 108 -3.84 3.86 -5.44
CA LEU A 108 -4.38 5.06 -4.83
C LEU A 108 -3.32 6.16 -4.92
N ALA A 109 -3.50 7.09 -5.84
CA ALA A 109 -2.70 8.30 -5.93
C ALA A 109 -3.19 9.31 -4.89
N ILE A 110 -2.31 9.82 -4.05
CA ILE A 110 -2.63 10.64 -2.88
C ILE A 110 -1.97 12.01 -3.05
N ASP A 111 -2.75 13.07 -2.96
CA ASP A 111 -2.25 14.45 -2.97
C ASP A 111 -1.24 14.67 -1.83
N ASN A 112 -0.11 15.28 -2.18
CA ASN A 112 0.95 15.57 -1.22
C ASN A 112 0.49 16.49 -0.08
N GLN A 113 -0.53 17.32 -0.30
CA GLN A 113 -1.03 18.23 0.73
C GLN A 113 -1.60 17.47 1.93
N ILE A 114 -2.42 16.42 1.70
CA ILE A 114 -3.00 15.65 2.81
C ILE A 114 -1.92 14.84 3.55
N ILE A 115 -0.89 14.38 2.83
CA ILE A 115 0.27 13.71 3.44
C ILE A 115 1.00 14.67 4.36
N THR A 116 1.34 15.86 3.85
CA THR A 116 2.05 16.90 4.62
C THR A 116 1.24 17.33 5.85
N ASN A 117 -0.05 17.64 5.67
CA ASN A 117 -0.93 18.04 6.77
C ASN A 117 -1.03 16.95 7.86
N THR A 118 -1.05 15.67 7.47
CA THR A 118 -1.09 14.55 8.42
C THR A 118 0.22 14.41 9.19
N LEU A 119 1.36 14.56 8.50
CA LEU A 119 2.68 14.52 9.15
C LEU A 119 2.88 15.70 10.10
N ASP A 120 2.47 16.91 9.71
CA ASP A 120 2.55 18.12 10.54
C ASP A 120 1.68 17.96 11.78
N PHE A 121 0.45 17.46 11.63
CA PHE A 121 -0.44 17.15 12.76
C PHE A 121 0.21 16.17 13.73
N LEU A 122 0.83 15.08 13.24
CA LEU A 122 1.51 14.12 14.10
C LEU A 122 2.72 14.74 14.80
N ASN A 123 3.52 15.51 14.09
CA ASN A 123 4.73 16.13 14.64
C ASN A 123 4.41 17.22 15.66
N GLU A 124 3.31 17.94 15.49
CA GLU A 124 2.86 18.98 16.42
C GLU A 124 2.17 18.41 17.67
N LYS A 125 1.22 17.48 17.47
CA LYS A 125 0.34 17.01 18.55
C LYS A 125 0.85 15.75 19.24
N TYR A 126 1.63 14.94 18.56
CA TYR A 126 2.13 13.64 19.02
C TYR A 126 3.64 13.48 18.76
N PRO A 127 4.48 14.45 19.19
CA PRO A 127 5.91 14.41 18.89
C PRO A 127 6.56 13.16 19.49
N LYS A 128 7.51 12.58 18.76
CA LYS A 128 8.36 11.50 19.26
C LYS A 128 9.36 12.06 20.29
N GLU A 129 9.80 11.23 21.21
CA GLU A 129 10.89 11.59 22.13
C GLU A 129 12.19 11.84 21.34
N GLY A 130 12.85 12.98 21.61
CA GLY A 130 14.07 13.44 20.95
C GLY A 130 13.81 14.44 19.81
N LYS A 131 14.50 15.59 19.88
CA LYS A 131 14.29 16.75 18.97
C LYS A 131 14.51 16.48 17.48
N SER A 132 15.15 15.38 17.10
CA SER A 132 15.41 14.98 15.69
C SER A 132 14.49 13.87 15.17
N ASN A 133 13.57 13.36 15.99
CA ASN A 133 12.74 12.20 15.69
C ASN A 133 11.37 12.62 15.15
N LEU A 134 11.32 13.07 13.91
CA LEU A 134 10.05 13.43 13.26
C LEU A 134 9.31 12.20 12.72
N TRP A 135 7.98 12.30 12.71
CA TRP A 135 7.13 11.41 11.92
C TRP A 135 7.35 11.71 10.44
N LYS A 136 7.65 10.70 9.66
CA LYS A 136 7.86 10.79 8.22
C LYS A 136 7.51 9.46 7.56
N LEU A 137 7.16 9.50 6.28
CA LEU A 137 7.10 8.30 5.45
C LEU A 137 8.53 7.82 5.14
N ASP A 138 8.73 6.53 5.22
CA ASP A 138 10.00 5.89 4.91
C ASP A 138 9.93 5.29 3.50
N HIS A 139 10.64 5.91 2.57
CA HIS A 139 10.66 5.47 1.17
C HIS A 139 11.56 4.25 0.92
N GLU A 140 12.42 3.87 1.88
CA GLU A 140 13.24 2.66 1.80
C GLU A 140 12.42 1.42 2.18
N ASN A 141 11.44 1.57 3.08
CA ASN A 141 10.51 0.52 3.48
C ASN A 141 9.20 0.62 2.69
N TYR A 142 9.28 0.43 1.38
CA TYR A 142 8.15 0.62 0.47
C TYR A 142 7.25 -0.60 0.29
N PHE A 143 7.69 -1.80 0.65
CA PHE A 143 6.94 -3.06 0.52
C PHE A 143 6.58 -3.65 1.88
N PHE A 144 5.33 -4.04 2.10
CA PHE A 144 4.89 -4.69 3.33
C PHE A 144 3.63 -5.55 3.15
N TYR A 145 3.43 -6.48 4.08
CA TYR A 145 2.22 -7.27 4.17
C TYR A 145 1.11 -6.50 4.89
N ASN A 146 -0.12 -6.63 4.42
CA ASN A 146 -1.26 -6.00 5.07
C ASN A 146 -1.57 -6.72 6.38
N ASN A 147 -1.54 -5.99 7.48
CA ASN A 147 -2.20 -6.42 8.71
C ASN A 147 -3.70 -6.12 8.64
N VAL A 148 -4.46 -6.56 9.64
CA VAL A 148 -5.93 -6.41 9.66
C VAL A 148 -6.37 -4.94 9.63
N GLU A 149 -5.67 -4.09 10.37
CA GLU A 149 -5.98 -2.67 10.49
C GLU A 149 -5.73 -1.93 9.18
N LEU A 150 -4.57 -2.15 8.56
CA LEU A 150 -4.21 -1.53 7.29
C LEU A 150 -5.18 -1.98 6.19
N ALA A 151 -5.44 -3.30 6.08
CA ALA A 151 -6.41 -3.83 5.13
C ALA A 151 -7.81 -3.26 5.36
N GLY A 152 -8.24 -3.13 6.61
CA GLY A 152 -9.52 -2.51 6.99
C GLY A 152 -9.65 -1.09 6.49
N THR A 153 -8.60 -0.27 6.72
CA THR A 153 -8.57 1.13 6.28
C THR A 153 -8.57 1.25 4.76
N ILE A 154 -7.77 0.45 4.05
CA ILE A 154 -7.77 0.43 2.58
C ILE A 154 -9.14 0.01 2.04
N ASN A 155 -9.76 -1.03 2.61
CA ASN A 155 -11.10 -1.49 2.22
C ASN A 155 -12.17 -0.43 2.43
N LYS A 156 -12.10 0.32 3.54
CA LYS A 156 -13.00 1.43 3.82
C LYS A 156 -12.84 2.50 2.74
N LEU A 157 -11.62 2.90 2.43
CA LEU A 157 -11.33 3.93 1.44
C LEU A 157 -11.81 3.52 0.03
N ILE A 158 -11.59 2.26 -0.40
CA ILE A 158 -12.12 1.75 -1.67
C ILE A 158 -13.65 1.93 -1.73
N LYS A 159 -14.37 1.57 -0.66
CA LYS A 159 -15.82 1.69 -0.62
C LYS A 159 -16.29 3.15 -0.66
N GLU A 160 -15.59 4.05 0.01
CA GLU A 160 -15.88 5.48 -0.01
C GLU A 160 -15.66 6.07 -1.41
N CYS A 161 -14.52 5.77 -2.05
CA CYS A 161 -14.22 6.22 -3.41
C CYS A 161 -15.26 5.75 -4.43
N MET A 162 -15.71 4.51 -4.32
CA MET A 162 -16.72 3.92 -5.21
C MET A 162 -18.16 4.33 -4.85
N GLY A 163 -18.38 4.95 -3.69
CA GLY A 163 -19.68 5.34 -3.19
C GLY A 163 -20.23 6.60 -3.85
N ASN A 164 -21.55 6.85 -3.63
CA ASN A 164 -22.26 8.02 -4.14
C ASN A 164 -22.77 8.93 -3.00
N SER A 165 -22.21 8.82 -1.79
CA SER A 165 -22.59 9.67 -0.66
C SER A 165 -22.21 11.13 -0.91
N LEU A 166 -23.06 12.08 -0.47
CA LEU A 166 -22.77 13.52 -0.50
C LEU A 166 -21.54 13.90 0.36
N THR A 167 -21.21 13.06 1.34
CA THR A 167 -20.09 13.29 2.27
C THR A 167 -18.88 12.41 1.95
N LYS A 168 -18.84 11.78 0.77
CA LYS A 168 -17.79 10.82 0.42
C LYS A 168 -16.38 11.43 0.49
N ASP A 169 -16.21 12.66 -0.01
CA ASP A 169 -14.91 13.34 -0.01
C ASP A 169 -14.40 13.60 1.41
N ALA A 170 -15.26 14.10 2.30
CA ALA A 170 -14.90 14.31 3.69
C ALA A 170 -14.58 13.00 4.43
N LEU A 171 -15.30 11.91 4.16
CA LEU A 171 -15.03 10.60 4.75
C LEU A 171 -13.74 10.01 4.18
N ALA A 172 -13.50 10.19 2.89
CA ALA A 172 -12.25 9.76 2.25
C ALA A 172 -11.05 10.49 2.83
N ASP A 173 -11.11 11.82 3.04
CA ASP A 173 -10.03 12.60 3.64
C ASP A 173 -9.65 12.10 5.04
N LEU A 174 -10.64 11.84 5.90
CA LEU A 174 -10.39 11.26 7.23
C LEU A 174 -9.76 9.87 7.13
N THR A 175 -10.22 9.07 6.17
CA THR A 175 -9.70 7.71 5.96
C THR A 175 -8.29 7.73 5.33
N LEU A 176 -7.98 8.73 4.50
CA LEU A 176 -6.62 8.96 3.98
C LEU A 176 -5.65 9.32 5.10
N GLN A 177 -6.04 10.21 6.03
CA GLN A 177 -5.22 10.52 7.19
C GLN A 177 -4.96 9.26 8.04
N GLU A 178 -6.01 8.46 8.31
CA GLU A 178 -5.85 7.18 8.99
C GLU A 178 -4.89 6.26 8.24
N LEU A 179 -5.03 6.14 6.91
CA LEU A 179 -4.17 5.31 6.07
C LEU A 179 -2.70 5.71 6.19
N ILE A 180 -2.39 7.00 6.08
CA ILE A 180 -1.03 7.53 6.23
C ILE A 180 -0.44 7.16 7.59
N ILE A 181 -1.22 7.33 8.67
CA ILE A 181 -0.79 6.96 10.02
C ILE A 181 -0.53 5.45 10.14
N ARG A 182 -1.41 4.60 9.58
CA ARG A 182 -1.25 3.13 9.57
C ARG A 182 -0.01 2.69 8.81
N ILE A 183 0.28 3.33 7.68
CA ILE A 183 1.49 3.09 6.90
C ILE A 183 2.73 3.39 7.75
N ILE A 184 2.80 4.57 8.38
CA ILE A 184 3.92 4.97 9.23
C ILE A 184 4.11 4.00 10.41
N GLN A 185 3.01 3.56 11.03
CA GLN A 185 3.06 2.55 12.11
C GLN A 185 3.65 1.24 11.61
N THR A 186 3.19 0.76 10.45
CA THR A 186 3.67 -0.50 9.84
C THR A 186 5.16 -0.42 9.50
N GLN A 187 5.61 0.69 8.91
CA GLN A 187 7.02 0.94 8.61
C GLN A 187 7.88 0.98 9.87
N THR A 188 7.39 1.64 10.91
CA THR A 188 8.09 1.73 12.21
C THR A 188 8.25 0.35 12.85
N THR A 189 7.19 -0.47 12.87
CA THR A 189 7.23 -1.82 13.44
C THR A 189 8.24 -2.70 12.68
N LYS A 190 8.21 -2.67 11.34
CA LYS A 190 9.12 -3.42 10.48
C LYS A 190 10.59 -3.03 10.72
N ARG A 191 10.86 -1.74 10.89
CA ARG A 191 12.21 -1.25 11.22
C ARG A 191 12.71 -1.81 12.54
N PHE A 192 11.90 -1.79 13.60
CA PHE A 192 12.25 -2.37 14.90
C PHE A 192 12.48 -3.89 14.83
N GLU A 193 11.74 -4.61 14.01
CA GLU A 193 11.95 -6.04 13.78
C GLU A 193 13.30 -6.28 13.09
N ASN A 194 13.62 -5.53 12.06
CA ASN A 194 14.89 -5.64 11.34
C ASN A 194 16.09 -5.26 12.24
N GLU A 195 16.00 -4.19 13.02
CA GLU A 195 17.03 -3.78 13.96
C GLU A 195 17.29 -4.85 15.04
N LYS A 196 16.25 -5.54 15.51
CA LYS A 196 16.38 -6.66 16.47
C LYS A 196 17.11 -7.87 15.88
N PHE A 197 16.97 -8.15 14.59
CA PHE A 197 17.71 -9.23 13.93
C PHE A 197 19.22 -8.90 13.77
N ILE A 198 19.58 -7.62 13.66
CA ILE A 198 20.97 -7.18 13.53
C ILE A 198 21.66 -7.15 14.90
N ASP A 199 20.94 -6.85 15.98
CA ASP A 199 21.49 -6.72 17.33
C ASP A 199 21.16 -7.96 18.20
N SER A 200 21.65 -9.14 17.77
CA SER A 200 21.54 -10.38 18.56
C SER A 200 22.28 -10.32 19.90
N ASN A 201 23.03 -9.25 20.18
CA ASN A 201 23.74 -8.97 21.42
C ASN A 201 23.02 -7.92 22.31
N SER A 202 21.82 -7.49 21.97
CA SER A 202 21.06 -6.55 22.78
C SER A 202 20.68 -7.17 24.15
N PRO A 203 20.95 -6.48 25.28
CA PRO A 203 20.56 -6.97 26.60
C PRO A 203 19.04 -7.09 26.78
N ILE A 204 18.22 -6.57 25.86
CA ILE A 204 16.77 -6.67 25.87
C ILE A 204 16.29 -8.03 25.30
N THR A 205 17.07 -8.69 24.45
CA THR A 205 16.68 -10.00 23.85
C THR A 205 16.38 -11.05 24.90
N PRO A 206 17.22 -11.26 25.96
CA PRO A 206 16.91 -12.20 27.04
C PRO A 206 15.65 -11.84 27.84
N ALA A 207 15.38 -10.56 28.02
CA ALA A 207 14.16 -10.10 28.73
C ALA A 207 12.89 -10.39 27.93
N ILE A 208 12.92 -10.22 26.61
CA ILE A 208 11.81 -10.54 25.70
C ILE A 208 11.58 -12.06 25.66
N GLU A 209 12.63 -12.86 25.60
CA GLU A 209 12.53 -14.33 25.65
C GLU A 209 11.99 -14.81 27.00
N TYR A 210 12.44 -14.21 28.08
CA TYR A 210 11.93 -14.50 29.43
C TYR A 210 10.43 -14.20 29.53
N ILE A 211 9.98 -13.03 29.01
CA ILE A 211 8.57 -12.63 29.00
C ILE A 211 7.75 -13.60 28.13
N LYS A 212 8.20 -13.95 26.92
CA LYS A 212 7.51 -14.90 26.03
C LYS A 212 7.34 -16.30 26.66
N ASN A 213 8.31 -16.74 27.45
CA ASN A 213 8.30 -18.06 28.06
C ASN A 213 7.55 -18.14 29.39
N ASN A 214 7.24 -17.00 30.03
CA ASN A 214 6.64 -16.94 31.36
C ASN A 214 5.26 -16.26 31.43
N ILE A 215 4.75 -15.72 30.30
CA ILE A 215 3.38 -15.25 30.19
C ILE A 215 2.54 -16.37 29.55
N ARG A 216 1.69 -16.98 30.36
CA ARG A 216 0.63 -17.91 29.96
C ARG A 216 -0.69 -17.19 29.89
#